data_ba90763722c3b7c724b3d89011f3b8ad
#
_entry.id   ba90763722c3b7c724b3d89011f3b8ad
#
_cell.length_a   1.000
_cell.length_b   1.000
_cell.length_c   1.000
_cell.angle_alpha   90.00
_cell.angle_beta   90.00
_cell.angle_gamma   90.00
#
_symmetry.space_group_name_H-M   'P 1'
#
loop_
_entity.id
_entity.type
_entity.pdbx_description
1 polymer ?
#
loop_
_entity_poly.entity_id
_entity_poly.type
_entity_poly.pdbx_seq_one_letter_code
_entity_poly.pdbx_strand_id
1 'polypeptide(L)'
;APTYNQIEKMSKVTGIPLGYFFLEKPSVEDSSFVEYRTVDSKELSNPSRNLMDTLHDMELIQEWIRNELQATESDDLSFVGAIKKTVQNNDFATFVRRSLQIEINWYESCKNGEESFKLLRNYISDLGVVVMMSGIVGNNTHRILDTNEFRAFALVDKKAPLIFINSNDSFNGKLFSLLHEFA
;
A
#
# COMPACT_ATOMS: atom_id res chain seq x y z
N ALA A 1 0.22 16.69 37.74
CA ALA A 1 -0.54 16.39 36.53
C ALA A 1 -0.12 17.36 35.43
N PRO A 2 -0.02 16.95 34.17
CA PRO A 2 0.33 17.84 33.07
C PRO A 2 -0.78 18.89 32.86
N THR A 3 -0.40 20.08 32.39
CA THR A 3 -1.35 21.13 32.02
C THR A 3 -1.97 20.82 30.66
N TYR A 4 -3.15 21.42 30.38
CA TYR A 4 -3.82 21.24 29.07
C TYR A 4 -2.90 21.56 27.89
N ASN A 5 -2.14 22.66 27.95
CA ASN A 5 -1.19 23.05 26.88
C ASN A 5 -0.06 22.03 26.69
N GLN A 6 0.37 21.37 27.78
CA GLN A 6 1.38 20.31 27.68
C GLN A 6 0.79 19.06 26.98
N ILE A 7 -0.46 18.68 27.31
CA ILE A 7 -1.15 17.57 26.65
C ILE A 7 -1.40 17.90 25.19
N GLU A 8 -1.84 19.11 24.85
CA GLU A 8 -1.99 19.55 23.46
C GLU A 8 -0.68 19.48 22.67
N LYS A 9 0.43 19.91 23.29
CA LYS A 9 1.75 19.80 22.67
C LYS A 9 2.17 18.35 22.48
N MET A 10 1.90 17.49 23.45
CA MET A 10 2.14 16.03 23.33
C MET A 10 1.33 15.44 22.19
N SER A 11 0.03 15.75 22.11
CA SER A 11 -0.84 15.31 21.02
C SER A 11 -0.27 15.70 19.64
N LYS A 12 0.18 16.94 19.48
CA LYS A 12 0.80 17.41 18.23
C LYS A 12 2.12 16.70 17.89
N VAL A 13 2.95 16.42 18.91
CA VAL A 13 4.26 15.77 18.70
C VAL A 13 4.11 14.26 18.43
N THR A 14 3.18 13.62 19.15
CA THR A 14 2.97 12.17 19.03
C THR A 14 2.00 11.77 17.91
N GLY A 15 1.22 12.73 17.38
CA GLY A 15 0.13 12.45 16.44
C GLY A 15 -1.09 11.75 17.07
N ILE A 16 -1.07 11.54 18.40
CA ILE A 16 -2.19 10.89 19.10
C ILE A 16 -3.29 11.95 19.36
N PRO A 17 -4.57 11.64 19.01
CA PRO A 17 -5.67 12.56 19.27
C PRO A 17 -5.75 12.98 20.74
N LEU A 18 -6.01 14.26 20.98
CA LEU A 18 -6.02 14.85 22.33
C LEU A 18 -6.90 14.08 23.32
N GLY A 19 -8.06 13.58 22.87
CA GLY A 19 -8.99 12.82 23.68
C GLY A 19 -8.41 11.55 24.30
N TYR A 20 -7.45 10.91 23.62
CA TYR A 20 -6.82 9.67 24.12
C TYR A 20 -6.00 9.89 25.39
N PHE A 21 -5.48 11.09 25.61
CA PHE A 21 -4.73 11.43 26.83
C PHE A 21 -5.62 11.58 28.09
N PHE A 22 -6.95 11.53 27.92
CA PHE A 22 -7.91 11.59 29.01
C PHE A 22 -8.56 10.22 29.31
N LEU A 23 -8.17 9.16 28.59
CA LEU A 23 -8.65 7.82 28.85
C LEU A 23 -7.97 7.24 30.10
N GLU A 24 -8.71 6.50 30.91
CA GLU A 24 -8.19 5.81 32.12
C GLU A 24 -7.18 4.72 31.75
N LYS A 25 -7.30 4.13 30.57
CA LYS A 25 -6.38 3.12 30.03
C LYS A 25 -6.03 3.50 28.60
N PRO A 26 -4.79 3.22 28.15
CA PRO A 26 -4.43 3.38 26.74
C PRO A 26 -5.40 2.56 25.88
N SER A 27 -5.87 3.14 24.78
CA SER A 27 -6.57 2.34 23.77
C SER A 27 -5.56 1.35 23.19
N VAL A 28 -5.90 0.07 23.26
CA VAL A 28 -5.21 -0.94 22.46
C VAL A 28 -5.77 -0.75 21.07
N GLU A 29 -4.97 -0.21 20.17
CA GLU A 29 -5.27 -0.31 18.74
C GLU A 29 -5.16 -1.82 18.43
N ASP A 30 -6.27 -2.48 18.15
CA ASP A 30 -6.28 -3.82 17.57
C ASP A 30 -5.66 -3.68 16.17
N SER A 31 -4.35 -3.74 16.16
CA SER A 31 -3.61 -3.89 14.93
C SER A 31 -3.83 -5.33 14.46
N SER A 32 -4.92 -5.55 13.73
CA SER A 32 -4.99 -6.68 12.81
C SER A 32 -3.93 -6.44 11.74
N PHE A 33 -2.67 -6.64 12.12
CA PHE A 33 -1.56 -6.55 11.19
C PHE A 33 -1.75 -7.68 10.17
N VAL A 34 -2.37 -7.34 9.06
CA VAL A 34 -2.14 -8.07 7.82
C VAL A 34 -0.63 -8.10 7.65
N GLU A 35 -0.06 -9.24 7.30
CA GLU A 35 1.39 -9.43 7.10
C GLU A 35 1.91 -8.40 6.08
N TYR A 36 2.33 -7.23 6.57
CA TYR A 36 2.98 -6.22 5.75
C TYR A 36 4.41 -6.66 5.49
N ARG A 37 4.72 -6.98 4.25
CA ARG A 37 6.08 -7.25 3.83
C ARG A 37 6.86 -5.94 3.75
N THR A 38 7.79 -5.81 4.66
CA THR A 38 8.81 -4.76 4.64
C THR A 38 9.99 -5.15 3.74
N VAL A 39 10.93 -4.21 3.57
CA VAL A 39 12.12 -4.27 2.70
C VAL A 39 12.89 -5.61 2.72
N ASP A 40 12.75 -6.46 3.72
CA ASP A 40 13.43 -7.76 3.83
C ASP A 40 12.49 -8.89 4.32
N SER A 41 11.18 -8.80 4.09
CA SER A 41 10.20 -9.77 4.63
C SER A 41 10.28 -9.92 6.15
N LYS A 42 10.78 -8.92 6.86
CA LYS A 42 10.81 -8.88 8.33
C LYS A 42 9.46 -8.37 8.83
N GLU A 43 8.88 -9.10 9.76
CA GLU A 43 7.76 -8.57 10.53
C GLU A 43 8.20 -7.27 11.20
N LEU A 44 7.52 -6.16 10.90
CA LEU A 44 7.73 -4.91 11.64
C LEU A 44 7.20 -5.09 13.05
N SER A 45 8.11 -5.37 13.97
CA SER A 45 7.77 -5.51 15.39
C SER A 45 7.22 -4.20 15.99
N ASN A 46 7.41 -3.06 15.31
CA ASN A 46 6.99 -1.75 15.83
C ASN A 46 6.89 -0.71 14.67
N PRO A 47 5.81 -0.72 13.88
CA PRO A 47 5.64 0.22 12.76
C PRO A 47 5.56 1.67 13.25
N SER A 48 6.12 2.59 12.45
CA SER A 48 6.03 4.01 12.75
C SER A 48 4.58 4.52 12.67
N ARG A 49 4.30 5.61 13.37
CA ARG A 49 2.99 6.28 13.26
C ARG A 49 2.69 6.72 11.83
N ASN A 50 3.73 7.09 11.05
CA ASN A 50 3.56 7.48 9.65
C ASN A 50 3.05 6.32 8.79
N LEU A 51 3.62 5.12 8.96
CA LEU A 51 3.15 3.93 8.26
C LEU A 51 1.72 3.56 8.68
N MET A 52 1.44 3.55 9.99
CA MET A 52 0.11 3.20 10.50
C MET A 52 -0.99 4.13 9.99
N ASP A 53 -0.76 5.45 10.03
CA ASP A 53 -1.74 6.41 9.51
C ASP A 53 -1.92 6.27 8.00
N THR A 54 -0.83 6.01 7.24
CA THR A 54 -0.92 5.77 5.79
C THR A 54 -1.72 4.50 5.48
N LEU A 55 -1.51 3.42 6.23
CA LEU A 55 -2.28 2.19 6.11
C LEU A 55 -3.76 2.43 6.34
N HIS A 56 -4.08 3.09 7.44
CA HIS A 56 -5.48 3.40 7.77
C HIS A 56 -6.16 4.25 6.70
N ASP A 57 -5.46 5.27 6.18
CA ASP A 57 -5.98 6.07 5.06
C ASP A 57 -6.27 5.21 3.82
N MET A 58 -5.38 4.26 3.50
CA MET A 58 -5.56 3.36 2.36
C MET A 58 -6.69 2.34 2.58
N GLU A 59 -6.86 1.83 3.80
CA GLU A 59 -7.99 0.96 4.17
C GLU A 59 -9.33 1.68 3.99
N LEU A 60 -9.43 2.94 4.41
CA LEU A 60 -10.64 3.75 4.23
C LEU A 60 -10.94 4.00 2.74
N ILE A 61 -9.91 4.27 1.94
CA ILE A 61 -10.05 4.44 0.48
C ILE A 61 -10.51 3.13 -0.16
N GLN A 62 -9.88 1.99 0.20
CA GLN A 62 -10.26 0.69 -0.31
C GLN A 62 -11.71 0.35 0.04
N GLU A 63 -12.12 0.58 1.28
CA GLU A 63 -13.49 0.34 1.73
C GLU A 63 -14.50 1.19 0.95
N TRP A 64 -14.20 2.47 0.74
CA TRP A 64 -15.05 3.35 -0.05
C TRP A 64 -15.20 2.84 -1.50
N ILE A 65 -14.10 2.49 -2.16
CA ILE A 65 -14.13 1.96 -3.53
C ILE A 65 -14.90 0.64 -3.60
N ARG A 66 -14.66 -0.27 -2.64
CA ARG A 66 -15.37 -1.55 -2.55
C ARG A 66 -16.88 -1.36 -2.43
N ASN A 67 -17.31 -0.43 -1.57
CA ASN A 67 -18.73 -0.14 -1.37
C ASN A 67 -19.36 0.42 -2.66
N GLU A 68 -18.66 1.28 -3.40
CA GLU A 68 -19.11 1.81 -4.68
C GLU A 68 -19.22 0.71 -5.75
N LEU A 69 -18.22 -0.17 -5.85
CA LEU A 69 -18.24 -1.32 -6.76
C LEU A 69 -19.33 -2.34 -6.40
N GLN A 70 -19.64 -2.51 -5.12
CA GLN A 70 -20.77 -3.34 -4.69
C GLN A 70 -22.10 -2.72 -5.07
N ALA A 71 -22.28 -1.41 -4.89
CA ALA A 71 -23.49 -0.70 -5.26
C ALA A 71 -23.78 -0.72 -6.78
N THR A 72 -22.73 -0.82 -7.60
CA THR A 72 -22.83 -0.95 -9.06
C THR A 72 -22.84 -2.41 -9.55
N GLU A 73 -22.98 -3.38 -8.64
CA GLU A 73 -22.98 -4.82 -8.94
C GLU A 73 -21.79 -5.30 -9.78
N SER A 74 -20.62 -4.65 -9.62
CA SER A 74 -19.41 -5.01 -10.33
C SER A 74 -18.92 -6.40 -9.91
N ASP A 75 -18.40 -7.18 -10.87
CA ASP A 75 -17.85 -8.51 -10.63
C ASP A 75 -16.56 -8.50 -9.82
N ASP A 76 -16.26 -9.64 -9.18
CA ASP A 76 -14.96 -9.85 -8.54
C ASP A 76 -13.86 -10.01 -9.59
N LEU A 77 -12.67 -9.50 -9.30
CA LEU A 77 -11.49 -9.63 -10.15
C LEU A 77 -10.94 -11.06 -10.06
N SER A 78 -11.16 -11.84 -11.12
CA SER A 78 -10.91 -13.28 -11.16
C SER A 78 -9.44 -13.68 -10.99
N PHE A 79 -8.50 -12.78 -11.22
CA PHE A 79 -7.07 -13.04 -11.03
C PHE A 79 -6.61 -12.97 -9.57
N VAL A 80 -7.35 -12.26 -8.71
CA VAL A 80 -6.98 -12.13 -7.29
C VAL A 80 -7.12 -13.47 -6.58
N GLY A 81 -6.00 -13.99 -6.09
CA GLY A 81 -5.94 -15.30 -5.44
C GLY A 81 -6.13 -16.50 -6.38
N ALA A 82 -6.02 -16.30 -7.71
CA ALA A 82 -6.20 -17.39 -8.68
C ALA A 82 -5.06 -18.40 -8.66
N ILE A 83 -3.86 -18.02 -8.20
CA ILE A 83 -2.70 -18.89 -8.14
C ILE A 83 -2.46 -19.42 -6.73
N LYS A 84 -2.22 -20.72 -6.62
CA LYS A 84 -1.80 -21.35 -5.37
C LYS A 84 -0.28 -21.24 -5.20
N LYS A 85 0.19 -21.14 -3.95
CA LYS A 85 1.63 -21.04 -3.56
C LYS A 85 2.54 -22.18 -4.10
N THR A 86 1.97 -23.22 -4.68
CA THR A 86 2.70 -24.42 -5.19
C THR A 86 3.06 -24.33 -6.67
N VAL A 87 2.71 -23.25 -7.36
CA VAL A 87 2.98 -23.07 -8.80
C VAL A 87 4.46 -22.75 -9.02
N GLN A 88 5.06 -23.31 -10.08
CA GLN A 88 6.45 -23.03 -10.45
C GLN A 88 6.62 -21.56 -10.90
N ASN A 89 7.78 -20.97 -10.63
CA ASN A 89 8.04 -19.55 -10.91
C ASN A 89 7.80 -19.15 -12.38
N ASN A 90 8.11 -20.01 -13.35
CA ASN A 90 7.89 -19.74 -14.77
C ASN A 90 6.40 -19.68 -15.13
N ASP A 91 5.60 -20.57 -14.55
CA ASP A 91 4.15 -20.59 -14.77
C ASP A 91 3.50 -19.38 -14.13
N PHE A 92 3.98 -19.00 -12.95
CA PHE A 92 3.56 -17.78 -12.26
C PHE A 92 3.85 -16.53 -13.08
N ALA A 93 5.10 -16.35 -13.54
CA ALA A 93 5.46 -15.22 -14.39
C ALA A 93 4.66 -15.17 -15.70
N THR A 94 4.32 -16.33 -16.26
CA THR A 94 3.48 -16.42 -17.45
C THR A 94 2.04 -16.01 -17.15
N PHE A 95 1.50 -16.42 -16.00
CA PHE A 95 0.17 -16.00 -15.56
C PHE A 95 0.11 -14.49 -15.37
N VAL A 96 1.07 -13.89 -14.65
CA VAL A 96 1.14 -12.43 -14.43
C VAL A 96 1.16 -11.68 -15.77
N ARG A 97 2.02 -12.08 -16.71
CA ARG A 97 2.07 -11.45 -18.04
C ARG A 97 0.76 -11.57 -18.81
N ARG A 98 0.12 -12.73 -18.76
CA ARG A 98 -1.19 -12.93 -19.42
C ARG A 98 -2.27 -12.05 -18.77
N SER A 99 -2.32 -11.97 -17.46
CA SER A 99 -3.27 -11.12 -16.75
C SER A 99 -3.08 -9.65 -17.14
N LEU A 100 -1.84 -9.18 -17.22
CA LEU A 100 -1.51 -7.82 -17.62
C LEU A 100 -1.57 -7.59 -19.14
N GLN A 101 -1.76 -8.64 -19.95
CA GLN A 101 -1.72 -8.60 -21.42
C GLN A 101 -0.42 -7.98 -21.98
N ILE A 102 0.71 -8.28 -21.33
CA ILE A 102 2.02 -7.76 -21.71
C ILE A 102 2.95 -8.85 -22.25
N GLU A 103 3.77 -8.50 -23.25
CA GLU A 103 4.80 -9.36 -23.80
C GLU A 103 6.04 -9.41 -22.89
N ILE A 104 6.93 -10.39 -23.14
CA ILE A 104 8.15 -10.57 -22.32
C ILE A 104 9.09 -9.35 -22.41
N ASN A 105 9.05 -8.62 -23.52
CA ASN A 105 9.89 -7.47 -23.82
C ASN A 105 9.14 -6.12 -23.73
N TRP A 106 8.03 -6.07 -22.99
CA TRP A 106 7.17 -4.89 -22.83
C TRP A 106 7.92 -3.59 -22.48
N TYR A 107 9.07 -3.71 -21.81
CA TYR A 107 9.89 -2.60 -21.35
C TYR A 107 10.83 -2.03 -22.43
N GLU A 108 11.06 -2.73 -23.55
CA GLU A 108 12.01 -2.29 -24.60
C GLU A 108 11.61 -0.99 -25.28
N SER A 109 10.31 -0.67 -25.29
CA SER A 109 9.81 0.61 -25.79
C SER A 109 10.03 1.78 -24.83
N CYS A 110 10.44 1.52 -23.59
CA CYS A 110 10.60 2.53 -22.55
C CYS A 110 12.03 3.10 -22.56
N LYS A 111 12.17 4.42 -22.52
CA LYS A 111 13.48 5.11 -22.52
C LYS A 111 14.23 5.00 -21.20
N ASN A 112 13.51 4.81 -20.10
CA ASN A 112 14.06 4.79 -18.73
C ASN A 112 13.11 4.10 -17.75
N GLY A 113 13.58 3.90 -16.50
CA GLY A 113 12.79 3.25 -15.46
C GLY A 113 11.50 4.00 -15.07
N GLU A 114 11.45 5.32 -15.28
CA GLU A 114 10.23 6.11 -15.03
C GLU A 114 9.12 5.76 -16.04
N GLU A 115 9.47 5.66 -17.34
CA GLU A 115 8.50 5.26 -18.36
C GLU A 115 8.05 3.81 -18.16
N SER A 116 8.97 2.90 -17.81
CA SER A 116 8.63 1.51 -17.50
C SER A 116 7.68 1.41 -16.31
N PHE A 117 7.94 2.17 -15.26
CA PHE A 117 7.07 2.21 -14.08
C PHE A 117 5.67 2.74 -14.43
N LYS A 118 5.58 3.85 -15.16
CA LYS A 118 4.30 4.43 -15.59
C LYS A 118 3.50 3.47 -16.47
N LEU A 119 4.17 2.80 -17.41
CA LEU A 119 3.53 1.84 -18.29
C LEU A 119 2.98 0.64 -17.51
N LEU A 120 3.80 0.04 -16.65
CA LEU A 120 3.36 -1.09 -15.81
C LEU A 120 2.22 -0.70 -14.87
N ARG A 121 2.31 0.47 -14.24
CA ARG A 121 1.25 1.00 -13.38
C ARG A 121 -0.08 1.12 -14.13
N ASN A 122 -0.05 1.59 -15.38
CA ASN A 122 -1.25 1.70 -16.21
C ASN A 122 -1.86 0.31 -16.47
N TYR A 123 -1.06 -0.67 -16.90
CA TYR A 123 -1.54 -2.04 -17.11
C TYR A 123 -2.18 -2.65 -15.85
N ILE A 124 -1.58 -2.43 -14.69
CA ILE A 124 -2.12 -2.91 -13.41
C ILE A 124 -3.42 -2.17 -13.07
N SER A 125 -3.48 -0.86 -13.28
CA SER A 125 -4.69 -0.06 -13.04
C SER A 125 -5.82 -0.44 -14.00
N ASP A 126 -5.52 -0.73 -15.26
CA ASP A 126 -6.50 -1.16 -16.27
C ASP A 126 -7.14 -2.51 -15.93
N LEU A 127 -6.47 -3.35 -15.12
CA LEU A 127 -7.04 -4.58 -14.56
C LEU A 127 -8.01 -4.34 -13.40
N GLY A 128 -8.15 -3.11 -12.92
CA GLY A 128 -9.00 -2.76 -11.78
C GLY A 128 -8.27 -2.70 -10.43
N VAL A 129 -6.92 -2.80 -10.40
CA VAL A 129 -6.13 -2.61 -9.18
C VAL A 129 -5.93 -1.12 -8.93
N VAL A 130 -6.26 -0.67 -7.74
CA VAL A 130 -6.02 0.73 -7.34
C VAL A 130 -4.55 0.92 -6.97
N VAL A 131 -3.80 1.73 -7.74
CA VAL A 131 -2.39 2.02 -7.45
C VAL A 131 -2.23 3.43 -6.92
N MET A 132 -2.01 3.54 -5.61
CA MET A 132 -1.80 4.79 -4.89
C MET A 132 -0.33 5.07 -4.67
N MET A 133 0.04 6.35 -4.61
CA MET A 133 1.43 6.77 -4.39
C MET A 133 1.48 8.04 -3.55
N SER A 134 2.31 8.02 -2.52
CA SER A 134 2.68 9.22 -1.76
C SER A 134 4.07 9.06 -1.16
N GLY A 135 4.77 10.17 -0.91
CA GLY A 135 6.01 10.21 -0.12
C GLY A 135 5.80 10.85 1.26
N ILE A 136 4.54 11.21 1.58
CA ILE A 136 4.16 11.89 2.82
C ILE A 136 2.85 11.31 3.35
N VAL A 137 2.58 11.47 4.64
CA VAL A 137 1.32 11.06 5.26
C VAL A 137 0.23 12.08 4.94
N GLY A 138 -0.84 11.66 4.30
CA GLY A 138 -1.92 12.54 3.87
C GLY A 138 -1.38 13.73 3.07
N ASN A 139 -1.72 14.95 3.48
CA ASN A 139 -1.23 16.19 2.89
C ASN A 139 -0.16 16.90 3.75
N ASN A 140 0.47 16.20 4.69
CA ASN A 140 1.43 16.80 5.62
C ASN A 140 2.86 16.61 5.14
N THR A 141 3.44 17.66 4.54
CA THR A 141 4.81 17.66 3.99
C THR A 141 5.91 17.48 5.06
N HIS A 142 5.58 17.61 6.35
CA HIS A 142 6.51 17.38 7.47
C HIS A 142 6.53 15.91 7.92
N ARG A 143 5.60 15.08 7.43
CA ARG A 143 5.50 13.67 7.76
C ARG A 143 5.93 12.82 6.56
N ILE A 144 7.24 12.76 6.36
CA ILE A 144 7.85 12.04 5.24
C ILE A 144 7.80 10.53 5.53
N LEU A 145 7.47 9.73 4.51
CA LEU A 145 7.50 8.28 4.57
C LEU A 145 8.94 7.78 4.33
N ASP A 146 9.43 6.92 5.24
CA ASP A 146 10.78 6.36 5.18
C ASP A 146 10.81 5.11 4.30
N THR A 147 11.62 5.15 3.24
CA THR A 147 11.84 4.00 2.32
C THR A 147 12.65 2.86 2.96
N ASN A 148 13.33 3.11 4.09
CA ASN A 148 13.99 2.06 4.85
C ASN A 148 12.99 1.28 5.72
N GLU A 149 11.87 1.89 6.10
CA GLU A 149 10.81 1.22 6.82
C GLU A 149 9.94 0.38 5.87
N PHE A 150 9.45 1.00 4.79
CA PHE A 150 8.66 0.30 3.77
C PHE A 150 8.76 0.98 2.41
N ARG A 151 8.66 0.20 1.34
CA ARG A 151 8.68 0.69 -0.05
C ARG A 151 7.30 0.62 -0.69
N ALA A 152 6.53 -0.41 -0.34
CA ALA A 152 5.19 -0.64 -0.83
C ALA A 152 4.43 -1.56 0.14
N PHE A 153 3.12 -1.65 -0.04
CA PHE A 153 2.27 -2.69 0.54
C PHE A 153 1.02 -2.90 -0.33
N ALA A 154 0.40 -4.07 -0.20
CA ALA A 154 -0.86 -4.38 -0.85
C ALA A 154 -1.98 -4.65 0.18
N LEU A 155 -3.16 -4.13 -0.10
CA LEU A 155 -4.40 -4.47 0.58
C LEU A 155 -5.21 -5.38 -0.34
N VAL A 156 -5.23 -6.66 -0.02
CA VAL A 156 -5.84 -7.69 -0.86
C VAL A 156 -7.36 -7.68 -0.69
N ASP A 157 -8.07 -7.48 -1.78
CA ASP A 157 -9.53 -7.57 -1.87
C ASP A 157 -9.93 -8.04 -3.28
N LYS A 158 -11.01 -8.81 -3.42
CA LYS A 158 -11.42 -9.34 -4.72
C LYS A 158 -12.06 -8.30 -5.64
N LYS A 159 -12.64 -7.25 -5.10
CA LYS A 159 -13.30 -6.17 -5.86
C LYS A 159 -12.43 -4.92 -5.97
N ALA A 160 -11.76 -4.55 -4.90
CA ALA A 160 -10.98 -3.32 -4.78
C ALA A 160 -9.55 -3.58 -4.26
N PRO A 161 -8.74 -4.43 -4.92
CA PRO A 161 -7.35 -4.60 -4.52
C PRO A 161 -6.62 -3.27 -4.66
N LEU A 162 -5.82 -2.92 -3.64
CA LEU A 162 -5.09 -1.67 -3.60
C LEU A 162 -3.60 -1.94 -3.35
N ILE A 163 -2.74 -1.30 -4.15
CA ILE A 163 -1.29 -1.27 -3.95
C ILE A 163 -0.88 0.17 -3.64
N PHE A 164 -0.15 0.35 -2.54
CA PHE A 164 0.45 1.62 -2.18
C PHE A 164 1.96 1.58 -2.42
N ILE A 165 2.51 2.61 -3.07
CA ILE A 165 3.94 2.76 -3.37
C ILE A 165 4.47 4.02 -2.68
N ASN A 166 5.55 3.87 -1.89
CA ASN A 166 6.27 5.01 -1.34
C ASN A 166 6.99 5.77 -2.48
N SER A 167 6.54 6.97 -2.78
CA SER A 167 7.04 7.76 -3.91
C SER A 167 8.47 8.30 -3.70
N ASN A 168 9.03 8.20 -2.48
CA ASN A 168 10.39 8.61 -2.17
C ASN A 168 11.45 7.61 -2.66
N ASP A 169 11.04 6.40 -3.08
CA ASP A 169 11.95 5.42 -3.66
C ASP A 169 12.37 5.80 -5.09
N SER A 170 13.47 5.23 -5.56
CA SER A 170 13.92 5.33 -6.95
C SER A 170 12.89 4.72 -7.91
N PHE A 171 12.90 5.10 -9.19
CA PHE A 171 11.97 4.51 -10.17
C PHE A 171 12.18 3.01 -10.34
N ASN A 172 13.42 2.52 -10.28
CA ASN A 172 13.71 1.08 -10.32
C ASN A 172 13.18 0.37 -9.06
N GLY A 173 13.33 0.99 -7.88
CA GLY A 173 12.76 0.49 -6.64
C GLY A 173 11.24 0.43 -6.70
N LYS A 174 10.58 1.49 -7.15
CA LYS A 174 9.12 1.54 -7.35
C LYS A 174 8.64 0.48 -8.34
N LEU A 175 9.36 0.27 -9.47
CA LEU A 175 9.03 -0.76 -10.45
C LEU A 175 9.09 -2.16 -9.84
N PHE A 176 10.18 -2.46 -9.12
CA PHE A 176 10.33 -3.73 -8.43
C PHE A 176 9.24 -3.94 -7.37
N SER A 177 8.98 -2.94 -6.53
CA SER A 177 7.95 -2.99 -5.49
C SER A 177 6.56 -3.20 -6.08
N LEU A 178 6.22 -2.49 -7.18
CA LEU A 178 4.93 -2.65 -7.84
C LEU A 178 4.71 -4.07 -8.38
N LEU A 179 5.75 -4.67 -8.99
CA LEU A 179 5.70 -6.05 -9.46
C LEU A 179 5.59 -7.04 -8.29
N HIS A 180 6.30 -6.76 -7.20
CA HIS A 180 6.29 -7.61 -6.01
C HIS A 180 4.92 -7.65 -5.33
N GLU A 181 4.29 -6.49 -5.17
CA GLU A 181 2.97 -6.39 -4.52
C GLU A 181 1.84 -6.89 -5.42
N PHE A 182 2.01 -6.84 -6.74
CA PHE A 182 1.04 -7.37 -7.69
C PHE A 182 1.09 -8.91 -7.78
N ALA A 183 2.26 -9.51 -7.52
CA ALA A 183 2.51 -10.94 -7.66
C ALA A 183 2.06 -11.76 -6.46
#